data_df11af3310f4a36eb9f35faec69d6d49
#
_entry.id   df11af3310f4a36eb9f35faec69d6d49
#
_cell.length_a   1.000
_cell.length_b   1.000
_cell.length_c   1.000
_cell.angle_alpha   90.00
_cell.angle_beta   90.00
_cell.angle_gamma   90.00
#
_symmetry.space_group_name_H-M   'P 1'
#
loop_
_entity.id
_entity.type
_entity.pdbx_description
1 polymer ?
#
loop_
_entity_poly.entity_id
_entity_poly.type
_entity_poly.pdbx_seq_one_letter_code
_entity_poly.pdbx_strand_id
1 'polypeptide(L)'
;AVSVLLAAPAAALAQASGPQGEFARYAEYNENSSITIDYTAFDDILGGLVFEVGRSDRQPGRGRSIRTGTRISLESNSRYRYEANRVVFHALEDVHKEAISAYRRELERLPAAIGLERLSDNAQLAFWLNLHNVVVLDEIAQRYPVSRIDRIRIDGEPLHEADIIDLGDHRISLNDIRFNIIGALYDDPRVMYGFYSGAVGGPTLQGEAFSGATVWSQLTANAEEFVNALRGVESAHYGFRISPLYENWRPVMFPDWPEDLRLHLRQFAEGPARAAITAGAEPDFLRYDWSIADLTNGVGECGGQSSFNIRTVSGEMGQAGQGGCGTLPAHAQDFVVTVQQRRLEFLRQGRMGSVTIRDIDSPDPDEEDETPSANARRITIDGEPVEDGDGSR
;
A
#
# COMPACT_ATOMS: atom_id res chain seq x y z
N ALA A 1 62.33 -19.63 -3.04
CA ALA A 1 61.25 -18.65 -2.92
C ALA A 1 60.04 -19.17 -3.73
N VAL A 2 58.99 -19.64 -3.03
CA VAL A 2 57.74 -20.07 -3.64
C VAL A 2 56.74 -18.97 -3.36
N SER A 3 56.34 -18.24 -4.40
CA SER A 3 55.29 -17.23 -4.32
C SER A 3 53.94 -17.93 -4.36
N VAL A 4 53.18 -17.90 -3.25
CA VAL A 4 51.77 -18.32 -3.19
C VAL A 4 50.93 -17.13 -3.59
N LEU A 5 50.33 -17.18 -4.78
CA LEU A 5 49.27 -16.27 -5.18
C LEU A 5 47.98 -16.69 -4.44
N LEU A 6 47.57 -15.90 -3.47
CA LEU A 6 46.23 -15.97 -2.90
C LEU A 6 45.25 -15.36 -3.93
N ALA A 7 44.48 -16.20 -4.60
CA ALA A 7 43.30 -15.78 -5.34
C ALA A 7 42.19 -15.42 -4.33
N ALA A 8 41.88 -14.14 -4.25
CA ALA A 8 40.66 -13.70 -3.55
C ALA A 8 39.43 -14.23 -4.30
N PRO A 9 38.39 -14.79 -3.63
CA PRO A 9 37.16 -15.12 -4.30
C PRO A 9 36.52 -13.81 -4.77
N ALA A 10 36.30 -13.70 -6.07
CA ALA A 10 35.42 -12.68 -6.62
C ALA A 10 34.03 -13.00 -6.10
N ALA A 11 33.53 -12.15 -5.21
CA ALA A 11 32.11 -12.13 -4.87
C ALA A 11 31.37 -11.84 -6.18
N ALA A 12 30.71 -12.84 -6.73
CA ALA A 12 29.77 -12.65 -7.82
C ALA A 12 28.64 -11.79 -7.23
N LEU A 13 28.62 -10.52 -7.59
CA LEU A 13 27.43 -9.68 -7.46
C LEU A 13 26.33 -10.43 -8.20
N ALA A 14 25.36 -10.95 -7.47
CA ALA A 14 24.11 -11.46 -8.04
C ALA A 14 23.42 -10.23 -8.66
N GLN A 15 23.70 -9.97 -9.92
CA GLN A 15 22.90 -9.05 -10.70
C GLN A 15 21.49 -9.64 -10.76
N ALA A 16 20.48 -8.83 -10.45
CA ALA A 16 19.10 -9.21 -10.68
C ALA A 16 18.99 -9.71 -12.13
N SER A 17 18.65 -10.98 -12.27
CA SER A 17 18.60 -11.63 -13.59
C SER A 17 17.26 -11.30 -14.25
N GLY A 18 16.77 -10.11 -14.26
CA GLY A 18 15.52 -9.67 -14.88
C GLY A 18 14.35 -10.69 -14.86
N PRO A 19 13.14 -10.32 -15.20
CA PRO A 19 12.01 -11.25 -15.30
C PRO A 19 12.31 -12.37 -16.28
N GLN A 20 11.94 -13.60 -15.91
CA GLN A 20 12.21 -14.80 -16.68
C GLN A 20 10.94 -15.34 -17.37
N GLY A 21 11.12 -16.16 -18.41
CA GLY A 21 10.02 -16.84 -19.07
C GLY A 21 9.02 -15.86 -19.68
N GLU A 22 7.75 -16.06 -19.40
CA GLU A 22 6.66 -15.22 -19.90
C GLU A 22 6.67 -13.79 -19.37
N PHE A 23 7.28 -13.55 -18.21
CA PHE A 23 7.41 -12.23 -17.61
C PHE A 23 8.52 -11.38 -18.23
N ALA A 24 9.42 -11.96 -19.04
CA ALA A 24 10.51 -11.22 -19.69
C ALA A 24 10.02 -10.06 -20.57
N ARG A 25 8.78 -10.16 -21.09
CA ARG A 25 8.13 -9.11 -21.88
C ARG A 25 7.93 -7.79 -21.11
N TYR A 26 7.92 -7.82 -19.78
CA TYR A 26 7.73 -6.66 -18.92
C TYR A 26 9.02 -5.96 -18.50
N ALA A 27 10.16 -6.44 -18.98
CA ALA A 27 11.46 -5.84 -18.71
C ALA A 27 11.76 -4.58 -19.56
N GLU A 28 11.05 -4.42 -20.67
CA GLU A 28 11.26 -3.31 -21.59
C GLU A 28 10.48 -2.07 -21.16
N TYR A 29 11.10 -0.90 -21.26
CA TYR A 29 10.46 0.40 -20.99
C TYR A 29 11.06 1.47 -21.90
N ASN A 30 10.42 2.64 -21.98
CA ASN A 30 10.87 3.76 -22.79
C ASN A 30 11.26 4.94 -21.89
N GLU A 31 12.56 5.17 -21.71
CA GLU A 31 13.08 6.27 -20.87
C GLU A 31 12.58 7.66 -21.30
N ASN A 32 12.28 7.82 -22.58
CA ASN A 32 11.81 9.08 -23.15
C ASN A 32 10.28 9.14 -23.30
N SER A 33 9.56 8.28 -22.62
CA SER A 33 8.10 8.24 -22.70
C SER A 33 7.49 9.48 -22.06
N SER A 34 6.58 10.12 -22.80
CA SER A 34 5.70 11.16 -22.28
C SER A 34 4.30 10.63 -21.92
N ILE A 35 4.10 9.30 -22.01
CA ILE A 35 2.83 8.68 -21.70
C ILE A 35 2.66 8.62 -20.17
N THR A 36 1.58 9.18 -19.68
CA THR A 36 1.18 9.12 -18.27
C THR A 36 -0.17 8.43 -18.14
N ILE A 37 -0.34 7.61 -17.12
CA ILE A 37 -1.62 7.01 -16.78
C ILE A 37 -2.31 7.93 -15.78
N ASP A 38 -3.56 8.28 -16.05
CA ASP A 38 -4.38 9.08 -15.13
C ASP A 38 -5.03 8.17 -14.09
N TYR A 39 -4.66 8.35 -12.83
CA TYR A 39 -5.18 7.59 -11.70
C TYR A 39 -6.23 8.33 -10.88
N THR A 40 -6.77 9.46 -11.37
CA THR A 40 -7.74 10.29 -10.64
C THR A 40 -8.95 9.49 -10.15
N ALA A 41 -9.46 8.57 -10.98
CA ALA A 41 -10.58 7.70 -10.56
C ALA A 41 -10.18 6.76 -9.40
N PHE A 42 -8.94 6.29 -9.37
CA PHE A 42 -8.44 5.49 -8.26
C PHE A 42 -8.19 6.32 -7.01
N ASP A 43 -7.67 7.53 -7.17
CA ASP A 43 -7.51 8.50 -6.07
C ASP A 43 -8.87 8.81 -5.42
N ASP A 44 -9.92 8.99 -6.21
CA ASP A 44 -11.28 9.20 -5.71
C ASP A 44 -11.80 7.98 -4.92
N ILE A 45 -11.53 6.75 -5.42
CA ILE A 45 -11.87 5.52 -4.72
C ILE A 45 -11.09 5.43 -3.40
N LEU A 46 -9.76 5.58 -3.45
CA LEU A 46 -8.90 5.45 -2.28
C LEU A 46 -9.18 6.54 -1.24
N GLY A 47 -9.28 7.80 -1.66
CA GLY A 47 -9.59 8.93 -0.79
C GLY A 47 -10.96 8.82 -0.12
N GLY A 48 -11.91 8.09 -0.78
CA GLY A 48 -13.20 7.76 -0.21
C GLY A 48 -13.19 6.60 0.79
N LEU A 49 -12.31 5.63 0.61
CA LEU A 49 -12.33 4.35 1.35
C LEU A 49 -11.28 4.25 2.45
N VAL A 50 -10.15 4.95 2.32
CA VAL A 50 -9.02 4.78 3.23
C VAL A 50 -9.13 5.74 4.42
N PHE A 51 -9.25 5.19 5.61
CA PHE A 51 -9.08 5.92 6.85
C PHE A 51 -7.62 5.89 7.27
N GLU A 52 -6.95 7.02 7.16
CA GLU A 52 -5.55 7.16 7.49
C GLU A 52 -5.32 7.22 9.00
N VAL A 53 -4.49 6.31 9.50
CA VAL A 53 -4.10 6.22 10.91
C VAL A 53 -2.91 7.14 11.21
N GLY A 54 -2.06 7.38 10.22
CA GLY A 54 -0.85 8.17 10.37
C GLY A 54 0.30 7.39 11.02
N ARG A 55 1.33 8.11 11.48
CA ARG A 55 2.53 7.49 12.08
C ARG A 55 2.19 6.74 13.36
N SER A 56 2.86 5.60 13.59
CA SER A 56 2.74 4.83 14.83
C SER A 56 3.34 5.59 16.02
N ASP A 57 2.62 5.58 17.16
CA ASP A 57 3.14 6.01 18.44
C ASP A 57 3.87 4.85 19.18
N ARG A 58 3.92 3.67 18.54
CA ARG A 58 4.54 2.45 19.06
C ARG A 58 3.93 1.95 20.36
N GLN A 59 2.69 2.36 20.67
CA GLN A 59 1.98 1.83 21.83
C GLN A 59 1.20 0.58 21.43
N PRO A 60 1.54 -0.58 22.03
CA PRO A 60 0.80 -1.81 21.70
C PRO A 60 -0.64 -1.69 22.17
N GLY A 61 -1.56 -2.15 21.36
CA GLY A 61 -2.95 -2.31 21.79
C GLY A 61 -3.00 -3.15 23.07
N ARG A 62 -3.71 -2.67 24.10
CA ARG A 62 -3.86 -3.41 25.37
C ARG A 62 -4.58 -4.72 25.11
N GLY A 63 -4.02 -5.82 25.65
CA GLY A 63 -4.67 -7.13 25.62
C GLY A 63 -6.06 -7.05 26.26
N ARG A 64 -6.97 -7.83 25.73
CA ARG A 64 -8.36 -7.89 26.21
C ARG A 64 -8.39 -8.30 27.68
N SER A 65 -9.05 -7.52 28.51
CA SER A 65 -9.45 -7.97 29.85
C SER A 65 -10.43 -9.15 29.64
N ILE A 66 -10.11 -10.31 30.24
CA ILE A 66 -11.00 -11.45 30.28
C ILE A 66 -12.22 -11.04 31.10
N ARG A 67 -13.25 -10.52 30.42
CA ARG A 67 -14.56 -10.32 31.06
C ARG A 67 -15.29 -11.65 31.01
N THR A 68 -15.57 -12.22 32.18
CA THR A 68 -16.46 -13.36 32.37
C THR A 68 -17.86 -12.95 31.93
N GLY A 69 -18.30 -13.42 30.76
CA GLY A 69 -19.65 -13.15 30.22
C GLY A 69 -19.75 -13.58 28.76
N THR A 70 -20.95 -13.95 28.31
CA THR A 70 -21.26 -14.40 26.95
C THR A 70 -21.28 -13.31 25.88
N ARG A 71 -20.80 -12.10 26.19
CA ARG A 71 -20.77 -10.99 25.25
C ARG A 71 -19.59 -11.20 24.27
N ILE A 72 -19.92 -11.51 23.02
CA ILE A 72 -18.96 -11.50 21.92
C ILE A 72 -18.48 -10.05 21.74
N SER A 73 -17.21 -9.79 21.99
CA SER A 73 -16.64 -8.49 21.69
C SER A 73 -16.07 -8.54 20.29
N LEU A 74 -16.44 -7.60 19.45
CA LEU A 74 -15.98 -7.43 18.09
C LEU A 74 -14.61 -6.69 18.01
N GLU A 75 -14.05 -6.30 19.17
CA GLU A 75 -12.77 -5.65 19.25
C GLU A 75 -11.63 -6.56 18.77
N SER A 76 -10.72 -6.01 17.97
CA SER A 76 -9.49 -6.69 17.60
C SER A 76 -8.60 -6.91 18.84
N ASN A 77 -8.14 -8.15 19.04
CA ASN A 77 -7.13 -8.47 20.05
C ASN A 77 -5.70 -8.19 19.57
N SER A 78 -5.55 -7.65 18.36
CA SER A 78 -4.25 -7.35 17.81
C SER A 78 -3.53 -6.29 18.65
N ARG A 79 -2.23 -6.53 18.92
CA ARG A 79 -1.37 -5.51 19.51
C ARG A 79 -1.08 -4.37 18.54
N TYR A 80 -1.29 -4.59 17.22
CA TYR A 80 -1.12 -3.62 16.14
C TYR A 80 -2.43 -2.94 15.76
N ARG A 81 -3.48 -3.06 16.57
CA ARG A 81 -4.82 -2.56 16.21
C ARG A 81 -4.89 -1.06 15.93
N TYR A 82 -3.94 -0.28 16.44
CA TYR A 82 -3.84 1.17 16.20
C TYR A 82 -2.79 1.54 15.14
N GLU A 83 -2.35 0.58 14.36
CA GLU A 83 -1.40 0.76 13.26
C GLU A 83 -2.03 0.36 11.94
N ALA A 84 -1.45 0.79 10.86
CA ALA A 84 -1.92 0.63 9.48
C ALA A 84 -3.24 1.36 9.20
N ASN A 85 -3.36 1.94 8.03
CA ASN A 85 -4.60 2.54 7.54
C ASN A 85 -5.71 1.48 7.49
N ARG A 86 -6.96 1.93 7.58
CA ARG A 86 -8.13 1.05 7.53
C ARG A 86 -8.97 1.37 6.32
N VAL A 87 -9.48 0.33 5.69
CA VAL A 87 -10.46 0.46 4.61
C VAL A 87 -11.86 0.36 5.21
N VAL A 88 -12.79 1.14 4.70
CA VAL A 88 -14.16 1.22 5.19
C VAL A 88 -15.05 0.24 4.41
N PHE A 89 -14.69 -1.06 4.40
CA PHE A 89 -15.41 -2.07 3.62
C PHE A 89 -16.87 -2.23 3.99
N HIS A 90 -17.21 -2.03 5.26
CA HIS A 90 -18.60 -2.16 5.75
C HIS A 90 -19.57 -1.14 5.15
N ALA A 91 -19.07 -0.05 4.57
CA ALA A 91 -19.88 1.00 3.95
C ALA A 91 -20.01 0.83 2.42
N LEU A 92 -19.37 -0.20 1.83
CA LEU A 92 -19.46 -0.45 0.41
C LEU A 92 -20.82 -1.03 0.04
N GLU A 93 -21.56 -0.29 -0.76
CA GLU A 93 -22.75 -0.75 -1.47
C GLU A 93 -22.34 -1.46 -2.78
N ASP A 94 -23.26 -2.18 -3.41
CA ASP A 94 -22.98 -2.93 -4.64
C ASP A 94 -22.47 -2.03 -5.78
N VAL A 95 -22.96 -0.79 -5.87
CA VAL A 95 -22.47 0.20 -6.86
C VAL A 95 -20.99 0.54 -6.65
N HIS A 96 -20.55 0.64 -5.41
CA HIS A 96 -19.15 0.93 -5.09
C HIS A 96 -18.25 -0.28 -5.40
N LYS A 97 -18.72 -1.49 -5.09
CA LYS A 97 -18.00 -2.73 -5.43
C LYS A 97 -17.87 -2.90 -6.92
N GLU A 98 -18.95 -2.61 -7.68
CA GLU A 98 -18.89 -2.68 -9.14
C GLU A 98 -17.94 -1.63 -9.72
N ALA A 99 -17.88 -0.42 -9.15
CA ALA A 99 -16.93 0.61 -9.58
C ALA A 99 -15.47 0.16 -9.37
N ILE A 100 -15.15 -0.47 -8.22
CA ILE A 100 -13.81 -1.03 -7.95
C ILE A 100 -13.49 -2.14 -8.96
N SER A 101 -14.43 -3.06 -9.19
CA SER A 101 -14.25 -4.15 -10.16
C SER A 101 -14.12 -3.64 -11.60
N ALA A 102 -14.87 -2.59 -11.97
CA ALA A 102 -14.76 -1.97 -13.29
C ALA A 102 -13.37 -1.35 -13.47
N TYR A 103 -12.90 -0.59 -12.48
CA TYR A 103 -11.57 0.01 -12.50
C TYR A 103 -10.45 -1.04 -12.58
N ARG A 104 -10.55 -2.14 -11.82
CA ARG A 104 -9.65 -3.29 -11.94
C ARG A 104 -9.58 -3.80 -13.38
N ARG A 105 -10.74 -4.08 -14.01
CA ARG A 105 -10.80 -4.58 -15.40
C ARG A 105 -10.19 -3.60 -16.40
N GLU A 106 -10.29 -2.30 -16.17
CA GLU A 106 -9.66 -1.29 -17.02
C GLU A 106 -8.14 -1.36 -16.91
N LEU A 107 -7.58 -1.46 -15.70
CA LEU A 107 -6.14 -1.65 -15.51
C LEU A 107 -5.66 -2.99 -16.12
N GLU A 108 -6.40 -4.08 -15.96
CA GLU A 108 -6.06 -5.38 -16.54
C GLU A 108 -5.97 -5.33 -18.08
N ARG A 109 -6.76 -4.47 -18.75
CA ARG A 109 -6.73 -4.29 -20.22
C ARG A 109 -5.61 -3.39 -20.72
N LEU A 110 -5.02 -2.59 -19.85
CA LEU A 110 -4.06 -1.57 -20.23
C LEU A 110 -2.82 -2.14 -20.95
N PRO A 111 -2.20 -3.27 -20.52
CA PRO A 111 -1.06 -3.86 -21.21
C PRO A 111 -1.34 -4.19 -22.68
N ALA A 112 -2.52 -4.73 -22.96
CA ALA A 112 -2.91 -5.05 -24.33
C ALA A 112 -3.28 -3.79 -25.15
N ALA A 113 -3.80 -2.75 -24.49
CA ALA A 113 -4.26 -1.53 -25.17
C ALA A 113 -3.12 -0.60 -25.60
N ILE A 114 -2.12 -0.41 -24.73
CA ILE A 114 -1.06 0.59 -24.98
C ILE A 114 0.34 -0.02 -25.12
N GLY A 115 0.57 -1.25 -24.61
CA GLY A 115 1.91 -1.84 -24.48
C GLY A 115 2.72 -1.19 -23.37
N LEU A 116 3.04 -1.97 -22.32
CA LEU A 116 3.75 -1.43 -21.13
C LEU A 116 5.16 -0.95 -21.47
N GLU A 117 5.81 -1.54 -22.48
CA GLU A 117 7.13 -1.15 -23.00
C GLU A 117 7.18 0.30 -23.52
N ARG A 118 6.03 0.91 -23.74
CA ARG A 118 5.93 2.32 -24.15
C ARG A 118 5.93 3.29 -22.98
N LEU A 119 5.70 2.81 -21.77
CA LEU A 119 5.74 3.60 -20.54
C LEU A 119 7.19 3.84 -20.10
N SER A 120 7.40 4.88 -19.29
CA SER A 120 8.65 5.02 -18.55
C SER A 120 8.72 3.97 -17.43
N ASP A 121 9.93 3.67 -16.97
CA ASP A 121 10.19 2.75 -15.86
C ASP A 121 9.32 3.07 -14.62
N ASN A 122 9.33 4.32 -14.18
CA ASN A 122 8.51 4.77 -13.05
C ASN A 122 7.00 4.63 -13.30
N ALA A 123 6.54 4.85 -14.53
CA ALA A 123 5.12 4.67 -14.86
C ALA A 123 4.71 3.20 -14.86
N GLN A 124 5.61 2.30 -15.32
CA GLN A 124 5.39 0.85 -15.19
C GLN A 124 5.35 0.41 -13.73
N LEU A 125 6.29 0.87 -12.90
CA LEU A 125 6.27 0.56 -11.46
C LEU A 125 4.96 0.99 -10.82
N ALA A 126 4.53 2.23 -11.06
CA ALA A 126 3.26 2.74 -10.55
C ALA A 126 2.06 1.90 -11.03
N PHE A 127 2.05 1.50 -12.31
CA PHE A 127 1.01 0.63 -12.87
C PHE A 127 0.90 -0.70 -12.13
N TRP A 128 2.02 -1.41 -11.95
CA TRP A 128 2.01 -2.71 -11.29
C TRP A 128 1.60 -2.64 -9.82
N LEU A 129 2.04 -1.60 -9.11
CA LEU A 129 1.63 -1.36 -7.72
C LEU A 129 0.13 -1.09 -7.61
N ASN A 130 -0.42 -0.23 -8.49
CA ASN A 130 -1.84 0.09 -8.49
C ASN A 130 -2.69 -1.11 -8.90
N LEU A 131 -2.29 -1.87 -9.93
CA LEU A 131 -2.98 -3.08 -10.34
C LEU A 131 -3.03 -4.10 -9.20
N HIS A 132 -1.89 -4.39 -8.56
CA HIS A 132 -1.86 -5.29 -7.40
C HIS A 132 -2.82 -4.81 -6.31
N ASN A 133 -2.79 -3.53 -5.97
CA ASN A 133 -3.54 -2.98 -4.84
C ASN A 133 -5.04 -2.95 -5.10
N VAL A 134 -5.47 -2.60 -6.32
CA VAL A 134 -6.90 -2.64 -6.67
C VAL A 134 -7.43 -4.06 -6.72
N VAL A 135 -6.64 -5.04 -7.16
CA VAL A 135 -7.05 -6.46 -7.16
C VAL A 135 -7.27 -6.95 -5.73
N VAL A 136 -6.36 -6.66 -4.79
CA VAL A 136 -6.55 -7.02 -3.38
C VAL A 136 -7.78 -6.33 -2.81
N LEU A 137 -7.98 -5.04 -3.11
CA LEU A 137 -9.12 -4.26 -2.65
C LEU A 137 -10.45 -4.86 -3.16
N ASP A 138 -10.53 -5.19 -4.46
CA ASP A 138 -11.70 -5.78 -5.11
C ASP A 138 -12.02 -7.16 -4.52
N GLU A 139 -11.03 -8.04 -4.42
CA GLU A 139 -11.21 -9.40 -3.89
C GLU A 139 -11.73 -9.41 -2.45
N ILE A 140 -11.31 -8.45 -1.63
CA ILE A 140 -11.85 -8.28 -0.28
C ILE A 140 -13.26 -7.72 -0.35
N ALA A 141 -13.51 -6.67 -1.14
CA ALA A 141 -14.81 -6.00 -1.25
C ALA A 141 -15.91 -6.97 -1.69
N GLN A 142 -15.60 -7.85 -2.66
CA GLN A 142 -16.56 -8.84 -3.18
C GLN A 142 -16.90 -9.96 -2.16
N ARG A 143 -15.97 -10.24 -1.22
CA ARG A 143 -16.14 -11.31 -0.22
C ARG A 143 -16.47 -10.80 1.17
N TYR A 144 -16.57 -9.49 1.31
CA TYR A 144 -16.90 -8.90 2.60
C TYR A 144 -18.33 -9.30 3.05
N PRO A 145 -18.55 -9.69 4.33
CA PRO A 145 -17.63 -9.60 5.47
C PRO A 145 -16.62 -10.76 5.56
N VAL A 146 -15.36 -10.41 5.75
CA VAL A 146 -14.26 -11.35 5.98
C VAL A 146 -13.33 -10.78 7.05
N SER A 147 -12.91 -11.59 8.01
CA SER A 147 -12.11 -11.11 9.14
C SER A 147 -10.61 -11.32 9.00
N ARG A 148 -10.17 -12.18 8.08
CA ARG A 148 -8.77 -12.57 7.90
C ARG A 148 -8.48 -12.83 6.44
N ILE A 149 -7.39 -12.22 5.95
CA ILE A 149 -6.98 -12.32 4.55
C ILE A 149 -6.49 -13.75 4.20
N ASP A 150 -5.80 -14.42 5.14
CA ASP A 150 -5.29 -15.77 4.96
C ASP A 150 -6.37 -16.85 4.84
N ARG A 151 -7.65 -16.48 4.98
CA ARG A 151 -8.81 -17.37 4.76
C ARG A 151 -9.43 -17.24 3.38
N ILE A 152 -9.06 -16.21 2.62
CA ILE A 152 -9.56 -16.05 1.26
C ILE A 152 -8.90 -17.09 0.37
N ARG A 153 -9.76 -17.88 -0.31
CA ARG A 153 -9.36 -18.88 -1.31
C ARG A 153 -10.12 -18.63 -2.60
N ILE A 154 -9.41 -18.77 -3.70
CA ILE A 154 -9.97 -18.70 -5.05
C ILE A 154 -9.58 -19.99 -5.75
N ASP A 155 -10.58 -20.76 -6.14
CA ASP A 155 -10.41 -22.11 -6.73
C ASP A 155 -9.54 -23.05 -5.89
N GLY A 156 -9.52 -22.84 -4.55
CA GLY A 156 -8.74 -23.62 -3.59
C GLY A 156 -7.38 -23.02 -3.22
N GLU A 157 -6.86 -22.11 -4.03
CA GLU A 157 -5.56 -21.47 -3.82
C GLU A 157 -5.68 -20.22 -2.90
N PRO A 158 -4.63 -19.87 -2.14
CA PRO A 158 -4.57 -18.61 -1.40
C PRO A 158 -4.71 -17.40 -2.33
N LEU A 159 -5.33 -16.32 -1.85
CA LEU A 159 -5.56 -15.10 -2.63
C LEU A 159 -4.33 -14.62 -3.42
N HIS A 160 -3.16 -14.62 -2.79
CA HIS A 160 -1.94 -14.10 -3.44
C HIS A 160 -1.26 -15.06 -4.42
N GLU A 161 -1.68 -16.34 -4.42
CA GLU A 161 -1.13 -17.40 -5.26
C GLU A 161 -2.03 -17.72 -6.46
N ALA A 162 -3.32 -17.39 -6.37
CA ALA A 162 -4.30 -17.68 -7.42
C ALA A 162 -4.09 -16.77 -8.65
N ASP A 163 -4.19 -17.35 -9.85
CA ASP A 163 -4.08 -16.65 -11.14
C ASP A 163 -5.38 -15.92 -11.45
N ILE A 164 -5.56 -14.74 -10.87
CA ILE A 164 -6.81 -13.98 -10.90
C ILE A 164 -6.74 -12.68 -11.70
N ILE A 165 -5.57 -12.29 -12.17
CA ILE A 165 -5.35 -11.07 -12.94
C ILE A 165 -5.31 -11.44 -14.41
N ASP A 166 -6.26 -10.94 -15.18
CA ASP A 166 -6.42 -11.27 -16.61
C ASP A 166 -5.80 -10.17 -17.47
N LEU A 167 -4.65 -10.48 -18.10
CA LEU A 167 -3.95 -9.55 -18.98
C LEU A 167 -4.29 -9.81 -20.48
N GLY A 168 -5.34 -10.58 -20.71
CA GLY A 168 -5.90 -10.85 -22.03
C GLY A 168 -5.36 -12.12 -22.69
N ASP A 169 -4.06 -12.29 -22.81
CA ASP A 169 -3.42 -13.48 -23.40
C ASP A 169 -2.99 -14.51 -22.34
N HIS A 170 -2.90 -14.13 -21.09
CA HIS A 170 -2.55 -15.00 -19.96
C HIS A 170 -3.08 -14.42 -18.66
N ARG A 171 -3.07 -15.25 -17.60
CA ARG A 171 -3.45 -14.85 -16.24
C ARG A 171 -2.26 -14.98 -15.32
N ILE A 172 -2.17 -14.08 -14.36
CA ILE A 172 -1.09 -14.05 -13.38
C ILE A 172 -1.65 -13.91 -11.96
N SER A 173 -0.84 -14.25 -11.00
CA SER A 173 -1.12 -14.09 -9.58
C SER A 173 -0.59 -12.74 -9.03
N LEU A 174 -1.03 -12.36 -7.83
CA LEU A 174 -0.47 -11.23 -7.09
C LEU A 174 1.02 -11.46 -6.75
N ASN A 175 1.41 -12.72 -6.51
CA ASN A 175 2.81 -13.08 -6.25
C ASN A 175 3.68 -12.95 -7.50
N ASP A 176 3.13 -13.17 -8.69
CA ASP A 176 3.86 -12.93 -9.94
C ASP A 176 4.23 -11.46 -10.10
N ILE A 177 3.28 -10.55 -9.83
CA ILE A 177 3.59 -9.11 -9.83
C ILE A 177 4.71 -8.80 -8.83
N ARG A 178 4.61 -9.33 -7.60
CA ARG A 178 5.56 -9.02 -6.53
C ARG A 178 6.96 -9.55 -6.78
N PHE A 179 7.08 -10.83 -7.16
CA PHE A 179 8.36 -11.52 -7.16
C PHE A 179 8.91 -11.75 -8.57
N ASN A 180 8.06 -12.13 -9.53
CA ASN A 180 8.49 -12.48 -10.87
C ASN A 180 8.59 -11.27 -11.81
N ILE A 181 7.87 -10.18 -11.52
CA ILE A 181 7.95 -8.93 -12.28
C ILE A 181 8.74 -7.89 -11.47
N ILE A 182 8.17 -7.31 -10.43
CA ILE A 182 8.79 -6.18 -9.71
C ILE A 182 10.05 -6.59 -8.97
N GLY A 183 10.04 -7.71 -8.25
CA GLY A 183 11.23 -8.21 -7.55
C GLY A 183 12.37 -8.60 -8.48
N ALA A 184 12.07 -8.93 -9.74
CA ALA A 184 13.08 -9.24 -10.75
C ALA A 184 13.57 -8.01 -11.53
N LEU A 185 12.78 -6.92 -11.57
CA LEU A 185 13.12 -5.67 -12.26
C LEU A 185 13.89 -4.69 -11.37
N TYR A 186 13.51 -4.61 -10.09
CA TYR A 186 14.01 -3.60 -9.17
C TYR A 186 14.78 -4.28 -8.03
N ASP A 187 16.01 -3.85 -7.80
CA ASP A 187 16.86 -4.25 -6.66
C ASP A 187 16.73 -3.29 -5.46
N ASP A 188 15.78 -2.34 -5.52
CA ASP A 188 15.48 -1.41 -4.43
C ASP A 188 14.41 -1.97 -3.48
N PRO A 189 14.77 -2.29 -2.22
CA PRO A 189 13.82 -2.90 -1.28
C PRO A 189 12.59 -2.04 -0.96
N ARG A 190 12.58 -0.74 -1.29
CA ARG A 190 11.41 0.11 -1.07
C ARG A 190 10.17 -0.39 -1.79
N VAL A 191 10.32 -1.10 -2.93
CA VAL A 191 9.19 -1.62 -3.70
C VAL A 191 8.26 -2.52 -2.86
N MET A 192 8.82 -3.27 -1.89
CA MET A 192 8.02 -4.16 -1.04
C MET A 192 6.94 -3.44 -0.23
N TYR A 193 7.12 -2.16 0.08
CA TYR A 193 6.18 -1.36 0.86
C TYR A 193 5.03 -0.77 0.03
N GLY A 194 5.07 -0.93 -1.29
CA GLY A 194 4.00 -0.53 -2.20
C GLY A 194 2.87 -1.55 -2.31
N PHE A 195 3.07 -2.78 -1.83
CA PHE A 195 2.14 -3.88 -2.00
C PHE A 195 1.20 -4.03 -0.80
N TYR A 196 -0.01 -3.52 -0.92
CA TYR A 196 -1.06 -3.73 0.07
C TYR A 196 -1.43 -5.20 0.15
N SER A 197 -1.29 -5.78 1.33
CA SER A 197 -1.59 -7.21 1.53
C SER A 197 -3.02 -7.49 1.97
N GLY A 198 -3.82 -6.47 2.25
CA GLY A 198 -5.13 -6.59 2.87
C GLY A 198 -5.10 -6.81 4.39
N ALA A 199 -3.94 -7.11 4.98
CA ALA A 199 -3.77 -7.43 6.39
C ALA A 199 -3.19 -6.27 7.20
N VAL A 200 -3.55 -6.20 8.49
CA VAL A 200 -2.97 -5.23 9.45
C VAL A 200 -1.45 -5.41 9.59
N GLY A 201 -0.95 -6.63 9.46
CA GLY A 201 0.47 -6.95 9.61
C GLY A 201 1.36 -6.53 8.43
N GLY A 202 0.78 -6.16 7.29
CA GLY A 202 1.49 -5.79 6.08
C GLY A 202 1.64 -4.29 5.85
N PRO A 203 2.20 -3.92 4.70
CA PRO A 203 2.16 -2.55 4.21
C PRO A 203 0.72 -2.05 4.09
N THR A 204 0.52 -0.77 4.37
CA THR A 204 -0.80 -0.17 4.41
C THR A 204 -1.23 0.39 3.05
N LEU A 205 -2.52 0.34 2.75
CA LEU A 205 -3.07 1.02 1.58
C LEU A 205 -3.06 2.53 1.85
N GLN A 206 -2.59 3.31 0.88
CA GLN A 206 -2.59 4.77 0.96
C GLN A 206 -3.91 5.34 0.41
N GLY A 207 -4.21 6.59 0.77
CA GLY A 207 -5.38 7.31 0.26
C GLY A 207 -5.20 7.85 -1.16
N GLU A 208 -4.04 7.64 -1.78
CA GLU A 208 -3.68 8.08 -3.12
C GLU A 208 -3.03 6.94 -3.90
N ALA A 209 -3.25 6.90 -5.21
CA ALA A 209 -2.60 5.97 -6.12
C ALA A 209 -1.11 6.30 -6.31
N PHE A 210 -0.33 5.31 -6.71
CA PHE A 210 1.03 5.56 -7.16
C PHE A 210 1.01 6.24 -8.54
N SER A 211 1.90 7.21 -8.73
CA SER A 211 2.08 7.84 -10.04
C SER A 211 3.53 7.76 -10.48
N GLY A 212 3.78 7.73 -11.79
CA GLY A 212 5.15 7.70 -12.31
C GLY A 212 6.00 8.88 -11.83
N ALA A 213 5.38 10.03 -11.53
CA ALA A 213 6.08 11.21 -11.04
C ALA A 213 6.50 11.09 -9.57
N THR A 214 5.74 10.38 -8.74
CA THR A 214 5.88 10.38 -7.27
C THR A 214 6.15 9.01 -6.67
N VAL A 215 6.15 7.94 -7.45
CA VAL A 215 6.22 6.55 -6.96
C VAL A 215 7.35 6.32 -5.95
N TRP A 216 8.55 6.81 -6.20
CA TRP A 216 9.68 6.61 -5.29
C TRP A 216 9.59 7.42 -4.00
N SER A 217 8.99 8.62 -4.03
CA SER A 217 8.72 9.39 -2.82
C SER A 217 7.60 8.75 -1.99
N GLN A 218 6.56 8.22 -2.64
CA GLN A 218 5.49 7.47 -1.99
C GLN A 218 6.01 6.18 -1.35
N LEU A 219 6.85 5.42 -2.06
CA LEU A 219 7.49 4.21 -1.52
C LEU A 219 8.43 4.53 -0.34
N THR A 220 9.14 5.67 -0.38
CA THR A 220 9.96 6.13 0.74
C THR A 220 9.10 6.44 1.96
N ALA A 221 8.00 7.15 1.80
CA ALA A 221 7.07 7.44 2.89
C ALA A 221 6.45 6.16 3.49
N ASN A 222 6.12 5.19 2.63
CA ASN A 222 5.62 3.89 3.06
C ASN A 222 6.69 3.10 3.85
N ALA A 223 7.95 3.14 3.42
CA ALA A 223 9.07 2.53 4.13
C ALA A 223 9.26 3.16 5.52
N GLU A 224 9.24 4.49 5.61
CA GLU A 224 9.33 5.23 6.88
C GLU A 224 8.17 4.86 7.83
N GLU A 225 6.94 4.82 7.31
CA GLU A 225 5.77 4.43 8.08
C GLU A 225 5.93 3.01 8.62
N PHE A 226 6.25 2.04 7.75
CA PHE A 226 6.27 0.62 8.12
C PHE A 226 7.43 0.27 9.05
N VAL A 227 8.64 0.73 8.75
CA VAL A 227 9.85 0.46 9.57
C VAL A 227 9.68 1.02 10.98
N ASN A 228 9.03 2.18 11.12
CA ASN A 228 8.82 2.81 12.42
C ASN A 228 7.57 2.32 13.16
N ALA A 229 6.76 1.46 12.57
CA ALA A 229 5.63 0.81 13.21
C ALA A 229 6.06 -0.40 14.07
N LEU A 230 5.25 -0.77 15.08
CA LEU A 230 5.47 -1.99 15.87
C LEU A 230 5.42 -3.27 15.03
N ARG A 231 4.60 -3.25 13.96
CA ARG A 231 4.46 -4.37 13.04
C ARG A 231 5.65 -4.52 12.08
N GLY A 232 6.45 -3.47 11.93
CA GLY A 232 7.67 -3.47 11.10
C GLY A 232 8.90 -3.93 11.85
N VAL A 233 9.28 -3.16 12.90
CA VAL A 233 10.46 -3.43 13.72
C VAL A 233 10.14 -3.22 15.20
N GLU A 234 10.51 -4.15 16.06
CA GLU A 234 10.31 -4.06 17.49
C GLU A 234 11.55 -4.49 18.25
N SER A 235 11.80 -3.87 19.43
CA SER A 235 12.84 -4.31 20.36
C SER A 235 12.51 -5.67 20.95
N ALA A 236 13.51 -6.54 21.09
CA ALA A 236 13.44 -7.79 21.81
C ALA A 236 14.39 -7.78 23.00
N HIS A 237 14.26 -8.76 23.90
CA HIS A 237 15.15 -8.87 25.06
C HIS A 237 16.61 -9.07 24.63
N TYR A 238 16.81 -9.84 23.56
CA TYR A 238 18.10 -10.04 22.91
C TYR A 238 17.96 -9.67 21.42
N GLY A 239 18.38 -8.45 21.04
CA GLY A 239 18.31 -7.98 19.66
C GLY A 239 16.99 -7.32 19.29
N PHE A 240 16.44 -7.64 18.14
CA PHE A 240 15.22 -7.04 17.60
C PHE A 240 14.37 -8.06 16.84
N ARG A 241 13.10 -7.71 16.65
CA ARG A 241 12.15 -8.50 15.86
C ARG A 241 11.65 -7.69 14.67
N ILE A 242 11.41 -8.39 13.59
CA ILE A 242 11.00 -7.81 12.32
C ILE A 242 9.73 -8.46 11.78
N SER A 243 9.04 -7.75 10.89
CA SER A 243 7.92 -8.31 10.14
C SER A 243 8.35 -9.52 9.30
N PRO A 244 7.54 -10.58 9.21
CA PRO A 244 7.72 -11.65 8.22
C PRO A 244 7.74 -11.19 6.77
N LEU A 245 7.29 -9.96 6.49
CA LEU A 245 7.44 -9.34 5.17
C LEU A 245 8.88 -9.44 4.65
N TYR A 246 9.86 -9.14 5.51
CA TYR A 246 11.28 -9.16 5.13
C TYR A 246 11.79 -10.55 4.79
N GLU A 247 11.26 -11.60 5.45
CA GLU A 247 11.59 -12.99 5.13
C GLU A 247 11.10 -13.37 3.74
N ASN A 248 9.89 -12.96 3.39
CA ASN A 248 9.31 -13.23 2.07
C ASN A 248 10.13 -12.59 0.93
N TRP A 249 10.68 -11.42 1.17
CA TRP A 249 11.50 -10.68 0.20
C TRP A 249 13.00 -10.99 0.30
N ARG A 250 13.43 -11.76 1.31
CA ARG A 250 14.85 -12.10 1.53
C ARG A 250 15.54 -12.65 0.29
N PRO A 251 14.98 -13.62 -0.46
CA PRO A 251 15.68 -14.20 -1.60
C PRO A 251 15.98 -13.21 -2.72
N VAL A 252 15.19 -12.14 -2.81
CA VAL A 252 15.24 -11.16 -3.90
C VAL A 252 16.00 -9.90 -3.46
N MET A 253 15.70 -9.37 -2.26
CA MET A 253 16.16 -8.04 -1.83
C MET A 253 17.31 -8.06 -0.81
N PHE A 254 17.58 -9.20 -0.16
CA PHE A 254 18.54 -9.27 0.93
C PHE A 254 19.47 -10.49 0.81
N PRO A 255 20.28 -10.57 -0.27
CA PRO A 255 21.14 -11.74 -0.52
C PRO A 255 22.19 -11.93 0.59
N ASP A 256 22.75 -10.86 1.15
CA ASP A 256 23.66 -10.91 2.30
C ASP A 256 22.90 -10.67 3.61
N TRP A 257 22.01 -11.63 3.94
CA TRP A 257 21.24 -11.61 5.17
C TRP A 257 22.10 -11.92 6.39
N PRO A 258 21.95 -11.19 7.52
CA PRO A 258 21.00 -10.10 7.79
C PRO A 258 21.55 -8.69 7.57
N GLU A 259 22.74 -8.55 6.98
CA GLU A 259 23.41 -7.24 6.87
C GLU A 259 22.71 -6.30 5.90
N ASP A 260 22.30 -6.78 4.72
CA ASP A 260 21.53 -5.99 3.76
C ASP A 260 20.24 -5.45 4.37
N LEU A 261 19.53 -6.30 5.11
CA LEU A 261 18.35 -5.89 5.83
C LEU A 261 18.65 -4.79 6.86
N ARG A 262 19.73 -4.92 7.63
CA ARG A 262 20.09 -3.90 8.62
C ARG A 262 20.43 -2.57 7.98
N LEU A 263 21.17 -2.59 6.87
CA LEU A 263 21.47 -1.39 6.12
C LEU A 263 20.19 -0.72 5.63
N HIS A 264 19.29 -1.50 5.05
CA HIS A 264 17.99 -1.02 4.61
C HIS A 264 17.16 -0.41 5.75
N LEU A 265 16.96 -1.14 6.83
CA LEU A 265 16.18 -0.67 7.97
C LEU A 265 16.73 0.62 8.58
N ARG A 266 18.06 0.77 8.65
CA ARG A 266 18.70 1.97 9.21
C ARG A 266 18.49 3.23 8.38
N GLN A 267 18.18 3.11 7.10
CA GLN A 267 17.88 4.27 6.26
C GLN A 267 16.60 4.95 6.72
N PHE A 268 15.59 4.19 7.15
CA PHE A 268 14.26 4.67 7.49
C PHE A 268 13.97 4.70 8.98
N ALA A 269 14.67 3.90 9.78
CA ALA A 269 14.40 3.77 11.20
C ALA A 269 14.71 5.05 11.97
N GLU A 270 13.77 5.48 12.81
CA GLU A 270 13.88 6.62 13.71
C GLU A 270 13.69 6.19 15.16
N GLY A 271 14.13 7.02 16.10
CA GLY A 271 13.85 6.89 17.53
C GLY A 271 13.94 5.45 18.06
N PRO A 272 12.84 4.90 18.62
CA PRO A 272 12.83 3.57 19.21
C PRO A 272 13.08 2.44 18.21
N ALA A 273 12.66 2.57 16.93
CA ALA A 273 12.94 1.58 15.90
C ALA A 273 14.45 1.51 15.61
N ARG A 274 15.08 2.66 15.44
CA ARG A 274 16.53 2.75 15.23
C ARG A 274 17.33 2.19 16.39
N ALA A 275 16.88 2.46 17.62
CA ALA A 275 17.51 1.94 18.83
C ALA A 275 17.36 0.41 18.97
N ALA A 276 16.31 -0.18 18.39
CA ALA A 276 16.07 -1.61 18.43
C ALA A 276 17.01 -2.40 17.50
N ILE A 277 17.46 -1.82 16.39
CA ILE A 277 18.31 -2.48 15.40
C ILE A 277 19.72 -2.65 15.97
N THR A 278 20.03 -3.85 16.43
CA THR A 278 21.30 -4.19 17.09
C THR A 278 22.28 -4.78 16.08
N ALA A 279 23.54 -4.29 16.09
CA ALA A 279 24.59 -4.86 15.27
C ALA A 279 24.96 -6.28 15.76
N GLY A 280 25.17 -7.19 14.81
CA GLY A 280 25.67 -8.54 15.07
C GLY A 280 24.61 -9.57 15.51
N ALA A 281 23.38 -9.17 15.84
CA ALA A 281 22.30 -10.11 16.16
C ALA A 281 21.47 -10.45 14.91
N GLU A 282 21.16 -11.70 14.71
CA GLU A 282 20.15 -12.10 13.72
C GLU A 282 18.77 -11.70 14.25
N PRO A 283 17.89 -11.09 13.41
CA PRO A 283 16.56 -10.69 13.86
C PRO A 283 15.65 -11.89 14.05
N ASP A 284 14.82 -11.87 15.10
CA ASP A 284 13.67 -12.75 15.24
C ASP A 284 12.49 -12.23 14.44
N PHE A 285 11.48 -13.07 14.18
CA PHE A 285 10.27 -12.67 13.48
C PHE A 285 9.15 -12.32 14.45
N LEU A 286 8.41 -11.25 14.08
CA LEU A 286 7.14 -10.91 14.71
C LEU A 286 6.06 -11.90 14.27
N ARG A 287 5.02 -12.02 15.08
CA ARG A 287 3.80 -12.71 14.65
C ARG A 287 3.04 -11.82 13.68
N TYR A 288 2.87 -12.27 12.44
CA TYR A 288 2.10 -11.55 11.45
C TYR A 288 0.62 -11.47 11.82
N ASP A 289 0.04 -10.30 11.70
CA ASP A 289 -1.38 -10.08 11.95
C ASP A 289 -2.18 -10.20 10.66
N TRP A 290 -2.79 -11.35 10.47
CA TRP A 290 -3.61 -11.66 9.31
C TRP A 290 -5.02 -11.05 9.35
N SER A 291 -5.36 -10.29 10.42
CA SER A 291 -6.65 -9.60 10.48
C SER A 291 -6.75 -8.62 9.32
N ILE A 292 -7.92 -8.58 8.69
CA ILE A 292 -8.18 -7.63 7.61
C ILE A 292 -7.98 -6.18 8.11
N ALA A 293 -7.36 -5.36 7.28
CA ALA A 293 -7.17 -3.93 7.56
C ALA A 293 -8.46 -3.15 7.31
N ASP A 294 -9.53 -3.53 8.01
CA ASP A 294 -10.87 -2.94 7.96
C ASP A 294 -11.19 -2.14 9.23
N LEU A 295 -11.97 -1.07 9.09
CA LEU A 295 -12.35 -0.20 10.21
C LEU A 295 -13.18 -0.94 11.26
N THR A 296 -13.98 -1.92 10.84
CA THR A 296 -14.88 -2.70 11.73
C THR A 296 -14.37 -4.13 11.99
N ASN A 297 -13.10 -4.42 11.66
CA ASN A 297 -12.48 -5.74 11.82
C ASN A 297 -13.16 -6.89 11.06
N GLY A 298 -13.71 -6.61 9.88
CA GLY A 298 -14.36 -7.60 9.03
C GLY A 298 -15.76 -8.00 9.52
N VAL A 299 -16.39 -7.18 10.33
CA VAL A 299 -17.76 -7.39 10.79
C VAL A 299 -18.70 -6.50 10.00
N GLY A 300 -19.40 -7.12 9.05
CA GLY A 300 -20.46 -6.44 8.30
C GLY A 300 -21.74 -6.39 9.12
N GLU A 301 -22.01 -5.30 9.82
CA GLU A 301 -23.34 -4.97 10.28
C GLU A 301 -23.66 -3.52 9.91
N CYS A 302 -24.23 -3.39 8.73
CA CYS A 302 -25.08 -2.28 8.40
C CYS A 302 -26.40 -2.86 7.88
N GLY A 303 -27.27 -3.24 8.79
CA GLY A 303 -28.66 -3.53 8.45
C GLY A 303 -29.44 -2.23 8.35
N GLY A 304 -29.71 -1.76 7.11
CA GLY A 304 -30.61 -0.62 6.88
C GLY A 304 -29.97 0.47 6.02
N GLN A 305 -30.65 0.83 4.95
CA GLN A 305 -30.30 1.87 3.97
C GLN A 305 -29.72 3.11 4.62
N SER A 306 -28.48 3.42 4.26
CA SER A 306 -27.94 4.71 4.59
C SER A 306 -26.67 5.06 3.82
N SER A 307 -26.74 6.14 3.10
CA SER A 307 -25.60 6.77 2.45
C SER A 307 -24.67 7.36 3.50
N PHE A 308 -23.56 6.71 3.74
CA PHE A 308 -22.47 7.27 4.53
C PHE A 308 -21.61 8.13 3.60
N ASN A 309 -21.48 9.41 3.90
CA ASN A 309 -20.58 10.27 3.15
C ASN A 309 -19.16 10.06 3.68
N ILE A 310 -18.39 9.24 3.01
CA ILE A 310 -17.04 8.78 3.40
C ILE A 310 -16.07 9.97 3.59
N ARG A 311 -16.27 11.06 2.87
CA ARG A 311 -15.48 12.30 3.03
C ARG A 311 -15.56 12.93 4.42
N THR A 312 -16.59 12.60 5.23
CA THR A 312 -16.73 13.16 6.58
C THR A 312 -15.89 12.45 7.64
N VAL A 313 -15.31 11.28 7.35
CA VAL A 313 -14.44 10.57 8.32
C VAL A 313 -13.02 11.13 8.33
N SER A 314 -12.59 11.75 7.25
CA SER A 314 -11.22 12.25 7.07
C SER A 314 -10.99 13.72 7.46
N GLY A 315 -11.99 14.54 7.68
CA GLY A 315 -11.77 15.98 7.76
C GLY A 315 -12.44 16.79 8.85
N GLU A 316 -13.68 16.55 9.23
CA GLU A 316 -14.35 17.35 10.27
C GLU A 316 -15.41 16.50 10.97
N MET A 317 -15.51 16.62 12.31
CA MET A 317 -16.69 16.16 13.06
C MET A 317 -17.89 17.02 12.67
N GLY A 318 -18.35 16.90 11.43
CA GLY A 318 -19.66 17.35 11.02
C GLY A 318 -20.69 16.42 11.64
N GLN A 319 -21.74 16.99 12.22
CA GLN A 319 -22.88 16.26 12.77
C GLN A 319 -23.30 15.15 11.79
N ALA A 320 -23.30 13.90 12.27
CA ALA A 320 -23.78 12.76 11.52
C ALA A 320 -25.19 13.08 10.99
N GLY A 321 -25.30 13.29 9.69
CA GLY A 321 -26.59 13.46 9.03
C GLY A 321 -27.42 12.19 9.27
N GLN A 322 -28.64 12.35 9.68
CA GLN A 322 -29.62 11.27 9.86
C GLN A 322 -29.85 10.61 8.49
N GLY A 323 -29.20 9.48 8.29
CA GLY A 323 -29.42 8.67 7.11
C GLY A 323 -28.14 7.90 6.80
N GLY A 324 -27.94 6.76 7.41
CA GLY A 324 -26.76 6.04 7.13
C GLY A 324 -26.65 4.78 7.95
N CYS A 325 -25.76 3.87 7.69
CA CYS A 325 -25.43 2.80 8.63
C CYS A 325 -25.41 3.38 10.04
N GLY A 326 -26.29 2.93 10.89
CA GLY A 326 -26.36 3.39 12.28
C GLY A 326 -24.96 3.38 12.88
N THR A 327 -24.72 4.28 13.77
CA THR A 327 -23.46 4.58 14.44
C THR A 327 -22.41 3.48 14.33
N LEU A 328 -21.21 3.82 13.87
CA LEU A 328 -20.06 2.92 13.88
C LEU A 328 -20.08 2.06 15.15
N PRO A 329 -19.80 0.76 15.08
CA PRO A 329 -19.70 -0.08 16.27
C PRO A 329 -18.81 0.58 17.32
N ALA A 330 -19.11 0.48 18.59
CA ALA A 330 -18.40 1.19 19.66
C ALA A 330 -16.87 1.03 19.58
N HIS A 331 -16.38 -0.15 19.19
CA HIS A 331 -14.95 -0.39 19.02
C HIS A 331 -14.32 0.39 17.84
N ALA A 332 -15.08 0.62 16.78
CA ALA A 332 -14.62 1.43 15.65
C ALA A 332 -14.66 2.92 16.00
N GLN A 333 -15.68 3.37 16.77
CA GLN A 333 -15.71 4.73 17.33
C GLN A 333 -14.51 4.96 18.24
N ASP A 334 -14.24 4.04 19.18
CA ASP A 334 -13.08 4.13 20.08
C ASP A 334 -11.75 4.16 19.30
N PHE A 335 -11.68 3.41 18.21
CA PHE A 335 -10.51 3.44 17.31
C PHE A 335 -10.33 4.80 16.66
N VAL A 336 -11.37 5.35 16.03
CA VAL A 336 -11.35 6.67 15.39
C VAL A 336 -10.96 7.76 16.38
N VAL A 337 -11.59 7.79 17.55
CA VAL A 337 -11.29 8.76 18.62
C VAL A 337 -9.82 8.63 19.09
N THR A 338 -9.34 7.41 19.28
CA THR A 338 -7.96 7.16 19.73
C THR A 338 -6.95 7.65 18.68
N VAL A 339 -7.20 7.38 17.39
CA VAL A 339 -6.34 7.82 16.27
C VAL A 339 -6.32 9.35 16.19
N GLN A 340 -7.49 9.99 16.27
CA GLN A 340 -7.58 11.45 16.24
C GLN A 340 -6.85 12.11 17.42
N GLN A 341 -7.00 11.58 18.64
CA GLN A 341 -6.29 12.07 19.82
C GLN A 341 -4.76 11.95 19.63
N ARG A 342 -4.30 10.83 19.08
CA ARG A 342 -2.89 10.59 18.77
C ARG A 342 -2.38 11.59 17.74
N ARG A 343 -3.12 11.83 16.65
CA ARG A 343 -2.77 12.83 15.62
C ARG A 343 -2.65 14.22 16.24
N LEU A 344 -3.58 14.63 17.09
CA LEU A 344 -3.52 15.90 17.80
C LEU A 344 -2.30 16.02 18.72
N GLU A 345 -1.92 14.93 19.41
CA GLU A 345 -0.73 14.92 20.25
C GLU A 345 0.56 15.06 19.43
N PHE A 346 0.66 14.37 18.29
CA PHE A 346 1.79 14.53 17.38
C PHE A 346 1.88 15.95 16.79
N LEU A 347 0.75 16.57 16.46
CA LEU A 347 0.70 17.97 16.05
C LEU A 347 1.24 18.90 17.14
N ARG A 348 0.81 18.72 18.40
CA ARG A 348 1.30 19.51 19.55
C ARG A 348 2.80 19.33 19.79
N GLN A 349 3.33 18.14 19.51
CA GLN A 349 4.74 17.83 19.64
C GLN A 349 5.58 18.29 18.44
N GLY A 350 4.98 18.90 17.43
CA GLY A 350 5.66 19.28 16.17
C GLY A 350 6.20 18.09 15.37
N ARG A 351 5.70 16.89 15.62
CA ARG A 351 6.17 15.63 15.00
C ARG A 351 5.40 15.27 13.72
N MET A 352 4.36 16.01 13.38
CA MET A 352 3.71 15.94 12.08
C MET A 352 4.25 17.11 11.26
N GLY A 353 4.78 16.80 10.08
CA GLY A 353 5.13 17.84 9.11
C GLY A 353 3.91 18.73 8.84
N SER A 354 4.12 20.01 8.69
CA SER A 354 3.06 20.92 8.25
C SER A 354 2.57 20.44 6.89
N VAL A 355 1.32 19.96 6.83
CA VAL A 355 0.62 19.87 5.56
C VAL A 355 0.37 21.31 5.14
N THR A 356 1.17 21.81 4.22
CA THR A 356 0.84 23.04 3.51
C THR A 356 -0.32 22.67 2.61
N ILE A 357 -1.53 23.04 3.01
CA ILE A 357 -2.68 23.04 2.10
C ILE A 357 -2.35 24.10 1.05
N ARG A 358 -1.87 23.68 -0.10
CA ARG A 358 -1.87 24.54 -1.28
C ARG A 358 -3.32 24.64 -1.70
N ASP A 359 -3.87 25.83 -1.55
CA ASP A 359 -5.16 26.20 -2.12
C ASP A 359 -5.00 26.14 -3.63
N ILE A 360 -5.60 25.15 -4.28
CA ILE A 360 -5.50 24.93 -5.73
C ILE A 360 -6.20 26.07 -6.51
N ASP A 361 -6.97 26.91 -5.83
CA ASP A 361 -7.74 28.01 -6.43
C ASP A 361 -7.05 29.39 -6.38
N SER A 362 -5.81 29.51 -5.88
CA SER A 362 -5.07 30.74 -5.93
C SER A 362 -4.01 30.67 -7.04
N PRO A 363 -4.15 31.42 -8.14
CA PRO A 363 -3.08 31.50 -9.13
C PRO A 363 -1.84 32.12 -8.48
N ASP A 364 -0.70 31.43 -8.65
CA ASP A 364 0.61 31.90 -8.18
C ASP A 364 0.93 33.22 -8.90
N PRO A 365 1.17 34.33 -8.18
CA PRO A 365 1.43 35.64 -8.83
C PRO A 365 2.76 35.71 -9.58
N ASP A 366 3.60 34.64 -9.53
CA ASP A 366 4.93 34.63 -10.16
C ASP A 366 5.07 33.63 -11.33
N GLU A 367 3.98 32.94 -11.76
CA GLU A 367 3.99 32.12 -12.99
C GLU A 367 3.63 32.97 -14.22
N GLU A 368 4.53 33.84 -14.65
CA GLU A 368 4.56 34.31 -16.03
C GLU A 368 5.38 33.34 -16.89
N ASP A 369 4.66 32.68 -17.82
CA ASP A 369 5.19 32.08 -19.05
C ASP A 369 6.09 30.85 -18.97
N GLU A 370 5.54 29.66 -18.63
CA GLU A 370 6.01 28.45 -19.31
C GLU A 370 4.82 27.75 -20.01
N THR A 371 4.76 27.92 -21.31
CA THR A 371 3.83 27.20 -22.17
C THR A 371 4.07 25.67 -22.04
N PRO A 372 3.05 24.84 -21.79
CA PRO A 372 3.21 23.40 -21.75
C PRO A 372 3.70 22.90 -23.11
N SER A 373 4.72 22.07 -23.10
CA SER A 373 5.21 21.38 -24.29
C SER A 373 4.05 20.65 -24.98
N ALA A 374 3.77 21.00 -26.24
CA ALA A 374 2.63 20.56 -27.04
C ALA A 374 2.61 19.06 -27.39
N ASN A 375 3.37 18.19 -26.68
CA ASN A 375 3.52 16.79 -26.99
C ASN A 375 3.13 15.80 -25.87
N ALA A 376 2.64 16.26 -24.73
CA ALA A 376 2.15 15.35 -23.69
C ALA A 376 0.76 14.83 -24.08
N ARG A 377 0.66 13.54 -24.45
CA ARG A 377 -0.62 12.87 -24.65
C ARG A 377 -1.10 12.28 -23.33
N ARG A 378 -2.18 12.80 -22.81
CA ARG A 378 -2.90 12.22 -21.69
C ARG A 378 -3.72 11.05 -22.23
N ILE A 379 -3.53 9.85 -21.71
CA ILE A 379 -4.36 8.68 -22.02
C ILE A 379 -5.27 8.47 -20.82
N THR A 380 -6.59 8.59 -21.04
CA THR A 380 -7.58 8.10 -20.09
C THR A 380 -7.74 6.60 -20.28
N ILE A 381 -8.22 5.92 -19.24
CA ILE A 381 -8.39 4.45 -19.24
C ILE A 381 -9.29 3.97 -20.38
N ASP A 382 -10.15 4.82 -20.93
CA ASP A 382 -11.03 4.51 -22.09
C ASP A 382 -10.29 4.48 -23.44
N GLY A 383 -9.00 4.81 -23.49
CA GLY A 383 -8.16 4.69 -24.69
C GLY A 383 -8.45 5.71 -25.80
N GLU A 384 -9.38 6.65 -25.62
CA GLU A 384 -9.62 7.71 -26.57
C GLU A 384 -8.79 8.97 -26.23
N PRO A 385 -8.11 9.58 -27.21
CA PRO A 385 -7.43 10.86 -26.98
C PRO A 385 -8.49 11.94 -26.73
N VAL A 386 -8.35 12.67 -25.62
CA VAL A 386 -9.15 13.88 -25.41
C VAL A 386 -8.70 14.91 -26.45
N GLU A 387 -9.53 15.16 -27.48
CA GLU A 387 -9.35 16.32 -28.35
C GLU A 387 -9.65 17.58 -27.52
N ASP A 388 -8.62 18.39 -27.35
CA ASP A 388 -8.78 19.75 -26.80
C ASP A 388 -9.73 20.50 -27.73
N GLY A 389 -10.95 20.71 -27.28
CA GLY A 389 -11.94 21.49 -27.98
C GLY A 389 -11.46 22.92 -28.20
N ASP A 390 -11.16 23.24 -29.43
CA ASP A 390 -10.88 24.58 -29.91
C ASP A 390 -12.07 25.49 -29.55
N GLY A 391 -11.90 26.29 -28.51
CA GLY A 391 -12.83 27.32 -28.05
C GLY A 391 -12.77 28.57 -28.90
N SER A 392 -13.23 28.47 -30.15
CA SER A 392 -13.52 29.68 -30.93
C SER A 392 -15.04 29.87 -31.06
N ARG A 393 -15.60 30.70 -30.15
CA ARG A 393 -16.59 31.76 -30.49
C ARG A 393 -16.89 32.64 -29.28
#